data_f155ca7a57a21382c8404dead7a4212e
#
_entry.id   f155ca7a57a21382c8404dead7a4212e
#
_cell.length_a   1.000
_cell.length_b   1.000
_cell.length_c   1.000
_cell.angle_alpha   90.00
_cell.angle_beta   90.00
_cell.angle_gamma   90.00
#
_symmetry.space_group_name_H-M   'P 1'
#
loop_
_entity.id
_entity.type
_entity.pdbx_description
1 polymer ?
#
loop_
_entity_poly.entity_id
_entity_poly.type
_entity_poly.pdbx_seq_one_letter_code
_entity_poly.pdbx_strand_id
1 'polypeptide(L)'
;MTRSFMSTSTRFSATLALVTLVLAMSTPAGAQEVAGAVDRQVKLSGPRFGVTFLSDSIVEKLKDNGIDVGSFVTQFGWQFEKQFRTSENGPALVSEWVLLAGGTEQGVFLPSASWLVGMRTRKGVEFAVGPNVTPVGAALVAAAGITFRAGGVNVPVNLAVVPSTVSWTSYGGPPSYRTSEIKKSGVRVSLLFGFNMRR
;
A
#
# COMPACT_ATOMS: atom_id res chain seq x y z
N MET A 1 -30.50 34.85 -2.87
CA MET A 1 -29.16 34.24 -3.11
C MET A 1 -28.93 33.18 -2.05
N THR A 2 -29.33 31.95 -2.33
CA THR A 2 -29.20 30.80 -1.42
C THR A 2 -28.06 29.91 -1.91
N ARG A 3 -26.93 29.94 -1.24
CA ARG A 3 -25.82 29.03 -1.49
C ARG A 3 -26.12 27.69 -0.83
N SER A 4 -26.29 26.68 -1.68
CA SER A 4 -26.43 25.29 -1.27
C SER A 4 -25.12 24.79 -0.64
N PHE A 5 -25.18 24.44 0.64
CA PHE A 5 -24.15 23.68 1.34
C PHE A 5 -24.32 22.20 0.97
N MET A 6 -23.64 21.73 -0.05
CA MET A 6 -23.57 20.30 -0.34
C MET A 6 -22.40 19.67 0.41
N SER A 7 -22.76 19.13 1.49
CA SER A 7 -22.43 17.94 2.24
C SER A 7 -21.09 17.24 1.93
N THR A 8 -20.12 17.52 2.78
CA THR A 8 -18.83 16.81 2.89
C THR A 8 -18.98 15.39 3.46
N SER A 9 -20.20 15.00 3.89
CA SER A 9 -20.46 13.72 4.57
C SER A 9 -20.52 12.49 3.66
N THR A 10 -20.85 12.67 2.39
CA THR A 10 -21.05 11.55 1.44
C THR A 10 -19.73 10.88 1.03
N ARG A 11 -18.62 11.61 1.05
CA ARG A 11 -17.31 11.09 0.63
C ARG A 11 -16.63 10.24 1.72
N PHE A 12 -16.85 10.55 3.00
CA PHE A 12 -16.38 9.75 4.13
C PHE A 12 -17.09 8.40 4.21
N SER A 13 -18.37 8.34 3.84
CA SER A 13 -19.15 7.10 3.85
C SER A 13 -18.67 6.08 2.81
N ALA A 14 -18.22 6.54 1.63
CA ALA A 14 -17.72 5.64 0.59
C ALA A 14 -16.39 4.99 0.97
N THR A 15 -15.50 5.74 1.62
CA THR A 15 -14.20 5.21 2.06
C THR A 15 -14.36 4.21 3.20
N LEU A 16 -15.29 4.48 4.13
CA LEU A 16 -15.59 3.57 5.22
C LEU A 16 -16.29 2.30 4.72
N ALA A 17 -17.16 2.40 3.72
CA ALA A 17 -17.84 1.26 3.10
C ALA A 17 -16.86 0.32 2.38
N LEU A 18 -15.81 0.85 1.75
CA LEU A 18 -14.78 0.04 1.10
C LEU A 18 -13.95 -0.74 2.13
N VAL A 19 -13.58 -0.11 3.24
CA VAL A 19 -12.86 -0.78 4.34
C VAL A 19 -13.73 -1.85 4.99
N THR A 20 -15.03 -1.59 5.17
CA THR A 20 -15.97 -2.57 5.76
C THR A 20 -16.23 -3.74 4.81
N LEU A 21 -16.26 -3.51 3.50
CA LEU A 21 -16.43 -4.57 2.50
C LEU A 21 -15.22 -5.51 2.47
N VAL A 22 -14.00 -4.99 2.60
CA VAL A 22 -12.77 -5.82 2.67
C VAL A 22 -12.75 -6.66 3.96
N LEU A 23 -13.24 -6.12 5.08
CA LEU A 23 -13.34 -6.84 6.34
C LEU A 23 -14.49 -7.88 6.34
N ALA A 24 -15.59 -7.64 5.62
CA ALA A 24 -16.71 -8.57 5.51
C ALA A 24 -16.39 -9.78 4.61
N MET A 25 -15.43 -9.68 3.70
CA MET A 25 -14.96 -10.82 2.91
C MET A 25 -14.07 -11.79 3.70
N SER A 26 -13.76 -11.51 4.95
CA SER A 26 -12.96 -12.36 5.84
C SER A 26 -13.76 -13.40 6.61
N THR A 27 -15.04 -13.61 6.31
CA THR A 27 -15.73 -14.81 6.79
C THR A 27 -15.25 -16.01 5.98
N PRO A 28 -14.61 -17.01 6.61
CA PRO A 28 -14.11 -18.18 5.89
C PRO A 28 -15.31 -19.04 5.45
N ALA A 29 -15.80 -18.80 4.25
CA ALA A 29 -16.63 -19.78 3.58
C ALA A 29 -15.76 -20.99 3.23
N GLY A 30 -15.79 -22.01 4.09
CA GLY A 30 -15.30 -23.35 3.75
C GLY A 30 -13.83 -23.45 3.41
N ALA A 31 -12.92 -23.03 4.30
CA ALA A 31 -11.55 -23.51 4.28
C ALA A 31 -11.57 -24.98 4.71
N GLN A 32 -11.67 -25.87 3.74
CA GLN A 32 -11.41 -27.28 3.96
C GLN A 32 -9.99 -27.43 4.47
N GLU A 33 -9.88 -27.85 5.69
CA GLU A 33 -8.66 -28.12 6.43
C GLU A 33 -7.90 -29.25 5.73
N VAL A 34 -6.96 -28.90 4.86
CA VAL A 34 -5.96 -29.84 4.43
C VAL A 34 -4.94 -29.95 5.54
N ALA A 35 -5.25 -30.83 6.51
CA ALA A 35 -4.30 -31.27 7.51
C ALA A 35 -3.09 -31.89 6.81
N GLY A 36 -1.89 -31.37 7.10
CA GLY A 36 -0.64 -32.03 6.72
C GLY A 36 0.28 -31.28 5.76
N ALA A 37 0.34 -29.96 5.79
CA ALA A 37 1.40 -29.24 5.10
C ALA A 37 2.54 -28.93 6.09
N VAL A 38 3.60 -29.72 6.02
CA VAL A 38 4.92 -29.40 6.52
C VAL A 38 5.24 -27.93 6.25
N ASP A 39 5.58 -27.22 7.30
CA ASP A 39 5.90 -25.82 7.42
C ASP A 39 7.04 -25.36 6.48
N ARG A 40 6.74 -25.21 5.20
CA ARG A 40 7.67 -24.59 4.25
C ARG A 40 7.57 -23.08 4.34
N GLN A 41 8.72 -22.44 4.50
CA GLN A 41 8.86 -20.99 4.37
C GLN A 41 8.26 -20.54 3.04
N VAL A 42 7.13 -19.84 3.10
CA VAL A 42 6.49 -19.29 1.89
C VAL A 42 7.11 -17.94 1.62
N LYS A 43 8.05 -17.88 0.65
CA LYS A 43 8.56 -16.61 0.13
C LYS A 43 7.54 -16.04 -0.84
N LEU A 44 7.07 -14.82 -0.59
CA LEU A 44 6.10 -14.15 -1.45
C LEU A 44 6.76 -13.11 -2.39
N SER A 45 8.06 -13.26 -2.67
CA SER A 45 8.71 -12.45 -3.71
C SER A 45 8.06 -12.73 -5.06
N GLY A 46 7.74 -11.69 -5.80
CA GLY A 46 7.10 -11.82 -7.10
C GLY A 46 6.43 -10.54 -7.58
N PRO A 47 5.76 -10.63 -8.74
CA PRO A 47 5.07 -9.49 -9.32
C PRO A 47 3.92 -9.01 -8.45
N ARG A 48 3.67 -7.71 -8.51
CA ARG A 48 2.57 -7.02 -7.85
C ARG A 48 1.85 -6.16 -8.86
N PHE A 49 0.53 -6.22 -8.81
CA PHE A 49 -0.39 -5.40 -9.60
C PHE A 49 -1.43 -4.82 -8.66
N GLY A 50 -1.91 -3.66 -8.96
CA GLY A 50 -2.96 -3.09 -8.14
C GLY A 50 -3.37 -1.70 -8.54
N VAL A 51 -4.10 -1.10 -7.63
CA VAL A 51 -4.67 0.23 -7.81
C VAL A 51 -4.41 1.07 -6.58
N THR A 52 -4.23 2.35 -6.79
CA THR A 52 -4.04 3.33 -5.72
C THR A 52 -5.04 4.45 -5.88
N PHE A 53 -5.72 4.76 -4.80
CA PHE A 53 -6.54 5.96 -4.68
C PHE A 53 -5.71 7.07 -4.03
N LEU A 54 -5.68 8.20 -4.69
CA LEU A 54 -5.03 9.43 -4.25
C LEU A 54 -6.09 10.40 -3.77
N SER A 55 -5.89 11.01 -2.60
CA SER A 55 -6.75 12.10 -2.17
C SER A 55 -6.57 13.33 -3.06
N ASP A 56 -7.58 14.20 -3.12
CA ASP A 56 -7.57 15.41 -3.93
C ASP A 56 -6.32 16.28 -3.68
N SER A 57 -5.87 16.39 -2.44
CA SER A 57 -4.66 17.13 -2.07
C SER A 57 -3.35 16.54 -2.62
N ILE A 58 -3.30 15.24 -2.90
CA ILE A 58 -2.13 14.63 -3.57
C ILE A 58 -2.21 14.89 -5.07
N VAL A 59 -3.40 14.75 -5.66
CA VAL A 59 -3.64 15.03 -7.08
C VAL A 59 -3.27 16.48 -7.40
N GLU A 60 -3.71 17.42 -6.57
CA GLU A 60 -3.40 18.84 -6.70
C GLU A 60 -1.88 19.09 -6.60
N LYS A 61 -1.21 18.48 -5.63
CA LYS A 61 0.24 18.56 -5.48
C LYS A 61 1.00 17.97 -6.67
N LEU A 62 0.54 16.86 -7.25
CA LEU A 62 1.12 16.29 -8.45
C LEU A 62 0.97 17.25 -9.63
N LYS A 63 -0.21 17.84 -9.79
CA LYS A 63 -0.52 18.82 -10.81
C LYS A 63 0.35 20.08 -10.70
N ASP A 64 0.57 20.59 -9.50
CA ASP A 64 1.47 21.70 -9.21
C ASP A 64 2.93 21.40 -9.63
N ASN A 65 3.31 20.13 -9.64
CA ASN A 65 4.61 19.66 -10.13
C ASN A 65 4.60 19.26 -11.62
N GLY A 66 3.55 19.63 -12.36
CA GLY A 66 3.44 19.35 -13.80
C GLY A 66 3.04 17.90 -14.13
N ILE A 67 2.54 17.14 -13.16
CA ILE A 67 2.09 15.76 -13.33
C ILE A 67 0.56 15.74 -13.26
N ASP A 68 -0.09 15.65 -14.43
CA ASP A 68 -1.55 15.57 -14.50
C ASP A 68 -2.01 14.12 -14.38
N VAL A 69 -2.63 13.80 -13.24
CA VAL A 69 -3.07 12.45 -12.90
C VAL A 69 -4.39 12.51 -12.14
N GLY A 70 -5.26 11.54 -12.39
CA GLY A 70 -6.52 11.40 -11.67
C GLY A 70 -6.34 10.78 -10.27
N SER A 71 -7.43 10.72 -9.51
CA SER A 71 -7.46 10.15 -8.17
C SER A 71 -7.30 8.62 -8.13
N PHE A 72 -7.35 7.96 -9.28
CA PHE A 72 -7.22 6.52 -9.41
C PHE A 72 -6.06 6.19 -10.32
N VAL A 73 -5.10 5.41 -9.83
CA VAL A 73 -3.86 5.07 -10.53
C VAL A 73 -3.67 3.57 -10.48
N THR A 74 -3.46 2.94 -11.64
CA THR A 74 -3.01 1.55 -11.68
C THR A 74 -1.53 1.46 -11.39
N GLN A 75 -1.11 0.36 -10.75
CA GLN A 75 0.29 0.13 -10.40
C GLN A 75 0.70 -1.29 -10.75
N PHE A 76 1.95 -1.42 -11.15
CA PHE A 76 2.60 -2.71 -11.32
C PHE A 76 4.04 -2.64 -10.81
N GLY A 77 4.58 -3.78 -10.46
CA GLY A 77 5.96 -3.83 -9.99
C GLY A 77 6.34 -5.16 -9.40
N TRP A 78 7.25 -5.13 -8.45
CA TRP A 78 7.83 -6.30 -7.85
C TRP A 78 8.02 -6.17 -6.36
N GLN A 79 7.74 -7.24 -5.61
CA GLN A 79 8.08 -7.38 -4.20
C GLN A 79 9.23 -8.37 -4.04
N PHE A 80 10.24 -7.97 -3.27
CA PHE A 80 11.32 -8.83 -2.79
C PHE A 80 11.10 -9.06 -1.30
N GLU A 81 11.12 -10.30 -0.87
CA GLU A 81 10.84 -10.66 0.52
C GLU A 81 11.99 -11.47 1.10
N LYS A 82 12.34 -11.13 2.33
CA LYS A 82 13.18 -11.95 3.20
C LYS A 82 12.42 -12.27 4.47
N GLN A 83 12.28 -13.56 4.75
CA GLN A 83 11.57 -14.05 5.92
C GLN A 83 12.59 -14.53 6.97
N PHE A 84 12.32 -14.18 8.23
CA PHE A 84 13.07 -14.59 9.37
C PHE A 84 12.15 -15.34 10.33
N ARG A 85 12.50 -16.54 10.73
CA ARG A 85 11.76 -17.30 11.73
C ARG A 85 12.51 -17.35 13.04
N THR A 86 11.81 -17.04 14.11
CA THR A 86 12.36 -17.13 15.47
C THR A 86 11.93 -18.44 16.14
N SER A 87 10.86 -19.09 15.68
CA SER A 87 10.32 -20.32 16.23
C SER A 87 9.59 -21.13 15.16
N GLU A 88 9.62 -22.46 15.26
CA GLU A 88 8.91 -23.36 14.35
C GLU A 88 7.39 -23.16 14.38
N ASN A 89 6.85 -22.74 15.51
CA ASN A 89 5.42 -22.60 15.74
C ASN A 89 4.94 -21.14 15.83
N GLY A 90 5.84 -20.16 15.75
CA GLY A 90 5.54 -18.74 15.85
C GLY A 90 5.21 -18.05 14.52
N PRO A 91 4.81 -16.79 14.59
CA PRO A 91 4.73 -15.94 13.39
C PRO A 91 6.14 -15.74 12.81
N ALA A 92 6.20 -15.52 11.49
CA ALA A 92 7.43 -15.18 10.81
C ALA A 92 7.59 -13.66 10.75
N LEU A 93 8.79 -13.15 11.03
CA LEU A 93 9.17 -11.78 10.72
C LEU A 93 9.46 -11.70 9.22
N VAL A 94 8.99 -10.66 8.57
CA VAL A 94 9.22 -10.41 7.16
C VAL A 94 9.85 -9.04 6.95
N SER A 95 10.79 -8.97 6.03
CA SER A 95 11.34 -7.72 5.51
C SER A 95 11.11 -7.70 4.01
N GLU A 96 10.50 -6.64 3.52
CA GLU A 96 10.01 -6.55 2.15
C GLU A 96 10.44 -5.24 1.48
N TRP A 97 10.95 -5.38 0.25
CA TRP A 97 11.07 -4.27 -0.67
C TRP A 97 9.96 -4.35 -1.69
N VAL A 98 9.16 -3.30 -1.80
CA VAL A 98 8.07 -3.20 -2.78
C VAL A 98 8.38 -2.03 -3.71
N LEU A 99 8.67 -2.36 -4.96
CA LEU A 99 8.98 -1.39 -6.02
C LEU A 99 7.83 -1.38 -7.00
N LEU A 100 7.18 -0.24 -7.16
CA LEU A 100 6.02 -0.07 -8.02
C LEU A 100 6.21 1.09 -9.00
N ALA A 101 5.60 0.96 -10.17
CA ALA A 101 5.40 2.02 -11.13
C ALA A 101 3.90 2.17 -11.38
N GLY A 102 3.40 3.40 -11.36
CA GLY A 102 1.99 3.69 -11.57
C GLY A 102 1.76 4.78 -12.59
N GLY A 103 0.50 4.95 -13.01
CA GLY A 103 0.05 6.04 -13.86
C GLY A 103 0.31 5.86 -15.35
N THR A 104 0.83 4.71 -15.78
CA THR A 104 1.13 4.45 -17.19
C THR A 104 -0.11 4.50 -18.08
N GLU A 105 -1.27 4.16 -17.55
CA GLU A 105 -2.57 4.28 -18.25
C GLU A 105 -3.00 5.73 -18.48
N GLN A 106 -2.38 6.68 -17.77
CA GLN A 106 -2.62 8.11 -17.88
C GLN A 106 -1.43 8.84 -18.53
N GLY A 107 -0.49 8.09 -19.11
CA GLY A 107 0.69 8.65 -19.77
C GLY A 107 1.73 9.24 -18.80
N VAL A 108 1.63 8.96 -17.50
CA VAL A 108 2.58 9.42 -16.49
C VAL A 108 3.34 8.24 -15.88
N PHE A 109 4.53 8.53 -15.33
CA PHE A 109 5.34 7.54 -14.64
C PHE A 109 5.54 7.95 -13.19
N LEU A 110 4.89 7.22 -12.28
CA LEU A 110 4.93 7.47 -10.84
C LEU A 110 5.64 6.30 -10.12
N PRO A 111 6.96 6.36 -9.98
CA PRO A 111 7.69 5.34 -9.24
C PRO A 111 7.42 5.44 -7.74
N SER A 112 7.40 4.28 -7.08
CA SER A 112 7.26 4.15 -5.64
C SER A 112 8.16 3.04 -5.13
N ALA A 113 8.89 3.32 -4.06
CA ALA A 113 9.70 2.35 -3.36
C ALA A 113 9.32 2.31 -1.89
N SER A 114 8.99 1.13 -1.37
CA SER A 114 8.70 0.91 0.04
C SER A 114 9.64 -0.14 0.61
N TRP A 115 10.11 0.09 1.82
CA TRP A 115 10.76 -0.94 2.62
C TRP A 115 9.90 -1.20 3.85
N LEU A 116 9.38 -2.41 3.97
CA LEU A 116 8.45 -2.79 5.02
C LEU A 116 9.07 -3.84 5.93
N VAL A 117 8.77 -3.74 7.21
CA VAL A 117 9.06 -4.77 8.20
C VAL A 117 7.75 -5.15 8.86
N GLY A 118 7.51 -6.44 8.99
CA GLY A 118 6.24 -6.93 9.47
C GLY A 118 6.28 -8.34 10.02
N MET A 119 5.10 -8.85 10.29
CA MET A 119 4.88 -10.21 10.75
C MET A 119 3.84 -10.90 9.91
N ARG A 120 4.09 -12.18 9.58
CA ARG A 120 3.15 -13.05 8.90
C ARG A 120 2.77 -14.21 9.79
N THR A 121 1.47 -14.39 9.99
CA THR A 121 0.91 -15.54 10.70
C THR A 121 0.97 -16.80 9.84
N ARG A 122 0.83 -17.98 10.45
CA ARG A 122 0.72 -19.26 9.73
C ARG A 122 -0.50 -19.34 8.80
N LYS A 123 -1.56 -18.63 9.13
CA LYS A 123 -2.79 -18.54 8.30
C LYS A 123 -2.62 -17.63 7.09
N GLY A 124 -1.44 -17.02 6.91
CA GLY A 124 -1.15 -16.13 5.78
C GLY A 124 -1.60 -14.69 5.97
N VAL A 125 -2.06 -14.31 7.15
CA VAL A 125 -2.34 -12.92 7.49
C VAL A 125 -1.04 -12.21 7.81
N GLU A 126 -0.87 -11.02 7.27
CA GLU A 126 0.35 -10.22 7.37
C GLU A 126 0.02 -8.78 7.76
N PHE A 127 0.91 -8.20 8.57
CA PHE A 127 0.92 -6.78 8.89
C PHE A 127 2.35 -6.26 8.77
N ALA A 128 2.52 -5.15 8.10
CA ALA A 128 3.83 -4.55 7.89
C ALA A 128 3.75 -3.02 7.93
N VAL A 129 4.85 -2.40 8.29
CA VAL A 129 5.01 -0.94 8.35
C VAL A 129 6.41 -0.57 7.92
N GLY A 130 6.56 0.60 7.31
CA GLY A 130 7.86 1.10 6.92
C GLY A 130 7.83 2.37 6.09
N PRO A 131 8.99 2.87 5.68
CA PRO A 131 9.08 4.04 4.83
C PRO A 131 8.65 3.73 3.39
N ASN A 132 8.03 4.72 2.77
CA ASN A 132 7.70 4.77 1.36
C ASN A 132 8.25 6.07 0.77
N VAL A 133 8.87 5.99 -0.39
CA VAL A 133 9.42 7.12 -1.14
C VAL A 133 8.80 7.17 -2.52
N THR A 134 8.39 8.36 -2.92
CA THR A 134 7.81 8.67 -4.24
C THR A 134 8.32 10.03 -4.72
N PRO A 135 8.13 10.42 -5.98
CA PRO A 135 8.54 11.74 -6.49
C PRO A 135 7.95 12.92 -5.70
N VAL A 136 6.80 12.72 -5.04
CA VAL A 136 6.13 13.78 -4.24
C VAL A 136 6.56 13.80 -2.78
N GLY A 137 7.45 12.91 -2.35
CA GLY A 137 8.04 12.90 -1.03
C GLY A 137 8.08 11.53 -0.37
N ALA A 138 8.52 11.54 0.90
CA ALA A 138 8.60 10.35 1.75
C ALA A 138 7.46 10.31 2.76
N ALA A 139 7.06 9.10 3.15
CA ALA A 139 5.99 8.89 4.13
C ALA A 139 6.18 7.55 4.85
N LEU A 140 5.42 7.32 5.91
CA LEU A 140 5.23 5.98 6.47
C LEU A 140 4.03 5.31 5.78
N VAL A 141 4.17 4.04 5.47
CA VAL A 141 3.10 3.18 4.98
C VAL A 141 2.83 2.09 6.00
N ALA A 142 1.55 1.83 6.23
CA ALA A 142 1.07 0.65 6.94
C ALA A 142 0.35 -0.26 5.96
N ALA A 143 0.64 -1.55 6.01
CA ALA A 143 0.05 -2.54 5.14
C ALA A 143 -0.51 -3.71 5.94
N ALA A 144 -1.63 -4.25 5.47
CA ALA A 144 -2.21 -5.49 5.95
C ALA A 144 -2.56 -6.37 4.76
N GLY A 145 -2.33 -7.66 4.86
CA GLY A 145 -2.57 -8.57 3.77
C GLY A 145 -2.98 -9.98 4.20
N ILE A 146 -3.48 -10.71 3.22
CA ILE A 146 -3.77 -12.13 3.36
C ILE A 146 -3.27 -12.87 2.12
N THR A 147 -2.72 -14.05 2.32
CA THR A 147 -2.24 -14.90 1.23
C THR A 147 -3.17 -16.09 1.06
N PHE A 148 -3.79 -16.17 -0.11
CA PHE A 148 -4.57 -17.33 -0.52
C PHE A 148 -3.66 -18.37 -1.20
N ARG A 149 -4.00 -19.64 -1.06
CA ARG A 149 -3.27 -20.74 -1.69
C ARG A 149 -4.21 -21.49 -2.64
N ALA A 150 -3.85 -21.56 -3.89
CA ALA A 150 -4.61 -22.26 -4.91
C ALA A 150 -3.67 -23.09 -5.80
N GLY A 151 -3.80 -24.41 -5.75
CA GLY A 151 -3.13 -25.33 -6.70
C GLY A 151 -1.62 -25.18 -6.85
N GLY A 152 -0.86 -24.79 -5.83
CA GLY A 152 0.59 -24.56 -5.92
C GLY A 152 1.00 -23.12 -6.22
N VAL A 153 0.04 -22.21 -6.31
CA VAL A 153 0.25 -20.76 -6.43
C VAL A 153 -0.16 -20.08 -5.13
N ASN A 154 0.66 -19.14 -4.67
CA ASN A 154 0.30 -18.24 -3.60
C ASN A 154 -0.17 -16.92 -4.21
N VAL A 155 -1.31 -16.43 -3.76
CA VAL A 155 -1.94 -15.19 -4.21
C VAL A 155 -2.05 -14.25 -3.01
N PRO A 156 -1.05 -13.41 -2.75
CA PRO A 156 -1.14 -12.36 -1.73
C PRO A 156 -2.05 -11.24 -2.21
N VAL A 157 -2.87 -10.74 -1.30
CA VAL A 157 -3.71 -9.55 -1.45
C VAL A 157 -3.39 -8.62 -0.30
N ASN A 158 -2.95 -7.40 -0.59
CA ASN A 158 -2.44 -6.46 0.39
C ASN A 158 -3.14 -5.12 0.24
N LEU A 159 -3.63 -4.59 1.35
CA LEU A 159 -4.11 -3.23 1.49
C LEU A 159 -3.00 -2.40 2.15
N ALA A 160 -2.60 -1.30 1.52
CA ALA A 160 -1.62 -0.38 2.07
C ALA A 160 -2.19 1.03 2.20
N VAL A 161 -1.90 1.68 3.32
CA VAL A 161 -2.36 3.03 3.61
C VAL A 161 -1.16 3.90 3.94
N VAL A 162 -1.06 5.02 3.25
CA VAL A 162 -0.10 6.09 3.52
C VAL A 162 -0.89 7.30 4.02
N PRO A 163 -0.89 7.59 5.34
CA PRO A 163 -1.76 8.59 5.93
C PRO A 163 -1.42 10.03 5.54
N SER A 164 -0.16 10.31 5.30
CA SER A 164 0.28 11.62 4.78
C SER A 164 1.73 11.55 4.32
N THR A 165 2.08 12.34 3.32
CA THR A 165 3.46 12.48 2.84
C THR A 165 4.06 13.73 3.46
N VAL A 166 5.26 13.61 4.02
CA VAL A 166 6.05 14.75 4.47
C VAL A 166 6.92 15.21 3.30
N SER A 167 6.71 16.44 2.86
CA SER A 167 7.59 17.05 1.86
C SER A 167 8.40 18.16 2.48
N TRP A 168 9.69 18.16 2.19
CA TRP A 168 10.63 19.20 2.58
C TRP A 168 10.70 20.20 1.44
N THR A 169 10.12 21.38 1.61
CA THR A 169 10.31 22.48 0.66
C THR A 169 11.40 23.38 1.23
N SER A 170 12.60 23.32 0.66
CA SER A 170 13.66 24.29 0.97
C SER A 170 13.44 25.54 0.13
N TYR A 171 13.00 26.60 0.72
CA TYR A 171 13.09 27.92 0.09
C TYR A 171 14.53 28.41 0.22
N GLY A 172 15.17 28.68 -0.95
CA GLY A 172 16.51 29.25 -1.02
C GLY A 172 16.52 30.68 -0.50
N GLY A 173 17.05 30.84 0.70
CA GLY A 173 17.33 32.12 1.34
C GLY A 173 18.59 32.02 2.21
N PRO A 174 19.17 33.14 2.68
CA PRO A 174 20.30 33.10 3.60
C PRO A 174 19.98 32.24 4.83
N PRO A 175 20.99 31.65 5.51
CA PRO A 175 20.78 30.63 6.56
C PRO A 175 19.83 31.03 7.72
N SER A 176 19.62 32.32 7.90
CA SER A 176 18.74 32.88 8.94
C SER A 176 17.23 32.83 8.64
N TYR A 177 16.83 32.47 7.40
CA TYR A 177 15.43 32.45 6.95
C TYR A 177 14.98 31.09 6.38
N ARG A 178 15.59 30.00 6.79
CA ARG A 178 15.12 28.66 6.41
C ARG A 178 13.88 28.29 7.22
N THR A 179 12.73 28.69 6.74
CA THR A 179 11.46 28.17 7.26
C THR A 179 11.16 26.88 6.55
N SER A 180 11.30 25.75 7.24
CA SER A 180 10.85 24.47 6.74
C SER A 180 9.36 24.31 7.04
N GLU A 181 8.51 24.56 6.06
CA GLU A 181 7.10 24.22 6.17
C GLU A 181 6.90 22.72 5.92
N ILE A 182 6.40 22.02 6.93
CA ILE A 182 5.94 20.65 6.81
C ILE A 182 4.54 20.69 6.19
N LYS A 183 4.46 20.64 4.86
CA LYS A 183 3.19 20.55 4.17
C LYS A 183 2.73 19.07 4.18
N LYS A 184 1.72 18.76 4.95
CA LYS A 184 1.06 17.45 4.93
C LYS A 184 0.27 17.32 3.63
N SER A 185 0.62 16.36 2.80
CA SER A 185 -0.19 15.99 1.64
C SER A 185 -1.01 14.76 1.96
N GLY A 186 -2.24 14.76 1.55
CA GLY A 186 -3.32 13.81 1.77
C GLY A 186 -3.01 12.30 1.87
N VAL A 187 -4.04 11.48 1.88
CA VAL A 187 -3.98 10.04 2.10
C VAL A 187 -3.89 9.29 0.77
N ARG A 188 -3.10 8.22 0.73
CA ARG A 188 -3.08 7.23 -0.36
C ARG A 188 -3.52 5.88 0.18
N VAL A 189 -4.38 5.19 -0.58
CA VAL A 189 -4.83 3.84 -0.28
C VAL A 189 -4.57 2.96 -1.49
N SER A 190 -3.81 1.90 -1.31
CA SER A 190 -3.44 0.97 -2.38
C SER A 190 -3.98 -0.42 -2.09
N LEU A 191 -4.56 -1.06 -3.11
CA LEU A 191 -4.92 -2.46 -3.09
C LEU A 191 -4.03 -3.18 -4.09
N LEU A 192 -3.21 -4.12 -3.61
CA LEU A 192 -2.22 -4.85 -4.41
C LEU A 192 -2.53 -6.33 -4.41
N PHE A 193 -2.36 -6.92 -5.56
CA PHE A 193 -2.45 -8.37 -5.80
C PHE A 193 -1.11 -8.88 -6.28
N GLY A 194 -0.78 -10.11 -5.95
CA GLY A 194 0.40 -10.73 -6.46
C GLY A 194 0.16 -12.21 -6.75
N PHE A 195 1.13 -12.83 -7.38
CA PHE A 195 1.17 -14.27 -7.50
C PHE A 195 2.62 -14.75 -7.43
N ASN A 196 2.79 -15.91 -6.85
CA ASN A 196 4.09 -16.54 -6.88
C ASN A 196 3.94 -18.05 -6.85
N MET A 197 4.79 -18.72 -7.63
CA MET A 197 4.78 -20.18 -7.70
C MET A 197 5.49 -20.75 -6.49
N ARG A 198 4.92 -21.80 -5.95
CA ARG A 198 5.51 -22.59 -4.87
C ARG A 198 6.66 -23.41 -5.46
N ARG A 199 7.89 -23.10 -5.05
CA ARG A 199 9.06 -23.92 -5.32
C ARG A 199 9.31 -24.92 -4.20
#